data_c8f97e55781bbb462ff98606e6fd4c33
#
_entry.id   c8f97e55781bbb462ff98606e6fd4c33
#
_cell.length_a   1.000
_cell.length_b   1.000
_cell.length_c   1.000
_cell.angle_alpha   90.00
_cell.angle_beta   90.00
_cell.angle_gamma   90.00
#
_symmetry.space_group_name_H-M   'P 1'
#
loop_
_entity.id
_entity.type
_entity.pdbx_description
1 polymer ?
#
loop_
_entity_poly.entity_id
_entity_poly.type
_entity_poly.pdbx_seq_one_letter_code
_entity_poly.pdbx_strand_id
1 'polypeptide(L)'
;MKEHTSEHTLLSPVARTEEQSYELSLRPQHLKQYIGQDKVKENIEISIHAASRRKEALDHVLLYGPPGLGKTTLATVIANEMNVNIRTTSGPVIEKRGDLAALLTNLKKNDILFIDEVHRLHPAIEEILYPAMEDFYIDIMIGEGPGARSIKMPLQRFTLIGATTRAGLITAPLRARFGIIHRLEFYTPDELSVIVRQSASLLGVEIDDSGASEIAARCRGTPRIANRLLRRVRDYAEVKSDGRITRPVAMAALAMMDVDISGFDEIDRKLMLTILEKYNGGPVGVGALSAAISEDEDSIEDIYEPYLIQVGFLDRTPRGRVATRKAYEHFKILPPSNQKNLF
;
A
#
# COMPACT_ATOMS: atom_id res chain seq x y z
N MET A 1 -2.63 -29.54 -1.46
CA MET A 1 -2.86 -28.13 -1.81
C MET A 1 -1.75 -27.34 -1.15
N LYS A 2 -0.75 -26.89 -1.89
CA LYS A 2 0.38 -26.13 -1.38
C LYS A 2 0.03 -24.66 -1.59
N GLU A 3 -0.19 -23.94 -0.49
CA GLU A 3 -0.20 -22.49 -0.48
C GLU A 3 1.19 -22.01 -0.88
N HIS A 4 1.34 -21.47 -2.04
CA HIS A 4 2.59 -20.96 -2.61
C HIS A 4 2.60 -19.42 -2.51
N THR A 5 3.34 -18.86 -1.65
CA THR A 5 4.76 -18.47 -1.55
C THR A 5 5.11 -17.04 -1.98
N SER A 6 4.22 -16.20 -2.57
CA SER A 6 4.49 -14.77 -2.83
C SER A 6 4.49 -13.91 -1.55
N GLU A 7 3.90 -14.43 -0.45
CA GLU A 7 3.92 -13.77 0.87
C GLU A 7 5.28 -13.81 1.58
N HIS A 8 6.25 -14.56 1.07
CA HIS A 8 7.49 -14.86 1.77
C HIS A 8 8.69 -13.98 1.43
N THR A 9 8.63 -13.13 0.42
CA THR A 9 9.75 -12.24 0.09
C THR A 9 9.86 -11.06 1.06
N LEU A 10 11.09 -10.74 1.47
CA LEU A 10 11.38 -9.62 2.39
C LEU A 10 10.98 -8.27 1.82
N LEU A 11 10.98 -8.14 0.51
CA LEU A 11 10.66 -6.91 -0.21
C LEU A 11 9.20 -6.85 -0.72
N SER A 12 8.36 -7.85 -0.35
CA SER A 12 6.93 -7.77 -0.65
C SER A 12 6.27 -6.62 0.12
N PRO A 13 5.53 -5.72 -0.52
CA PRO A 13 4.80 -4.65 0.16
C PRO A 13 3.53 -5.14 0.89
N VAL A 14 3.22 -6.45 0.84
CA VAL A 14 2.10 -7.06 1.56
C VAL A 14 2.45 -7.29 3.03
N ALA A 15 1.52 -6.97 3.94
CA ALA A 15 1.73 -7.14 5.38
C ALA A 15 1.71 -8.64 5.77
N ARG A 16 2.64 -9.03 6.65
CA ARG A 16 2.63 -10.36 7.27
C ARG A 16 1.91 -10.30 8.61
N THR A 17 1.19 -11.34 8.96
CA THR A 17 0.41 -11.39 10.21
C THR A 17 1.28 -11.15 11.45
N GLU A 18 2.50 -11.68 11.47
CA GLU A 18 3.45 -11.54 12.58
C GLU A 18 4.06 -10.14 12.71
N GLU A 19 3.99 -9.33 11.63
CA GLU A 19 4.56 -7.98 11.59
C GLU A 19 3.58 -6.91 12.07
N GLN A 20 2.29 -7.24 12.17
CA GLN A 20 1.24 -6.24 12.42
C GLN A 20 1.41 -5.49 13.75
N SER A 21 1.73 -6.20 14.84
CA SER A 21 1.93 -5.57 16.15
C SER A 21 3.16 -4.67 16.18
N TYR A 22 4.22 -5.10 15.52
CA TYR A 22 5.47 -4.35 15.39
C TYR A 22 5.30 -3.10 14.51
N GLU A 23 4.67 -3.26 13.34
CA GLU A 23 4.37 -2.11 12.47
C GLU A 23 3.50 -1.06 13.16
N LEU A 24 2.54 -1.49 13.99
CA LEU A 24 1.66 -0.56 14.73
C LEU A 24 2.45 0.37 15.65
N SER A 25 3.50 -0.14 16.32
CA SER A 25 4.32 0.67 17.23
C SER A 25 5.17 1.74 16.51
N LEU A 26 5.45 1.53 15.22
CA LEU A 26 6.26 2.45 14.40
C LEU A 26 5.42 3.46 13.62
N ARG A 27 4.09 3.35 13.66
CA ARG A 27 3.21 4.24 12.89
C ARG A 27 3.14 5.63 13.50
N PRO A 28 3.29 6.69 12.70
CA PRO A 28 3.03 8.04 13.15
C PRO A 28 1.58 8.17 13.64
N GLN A 29 1.39 8.92 14.72
CA GLN A 29 0.09 9.18 15.32
C GLN A 29 -0.49 10.54 14.88
N HIS A 30 0.37 11.46 14.42
CA HIS A 30 0.01 12.82 14.04
C HIS A 30 0.59 13.18 12.67
N LEU A 31 -0.04 14.15 11.96
CA LEU A 31 0.40 14.65 10.65
C LEU A 31 1.85 15.18 10.69
N LYS A 32 2.26 15.80 11.80
CA LYS A 32 3.64 16.30 11.99
C LYS A 32 4.70 15.20 11.98
N GLN A 33 4.32 13.99 12.37
CA GLN A 33 5.21 12.81 12.37
C GLN A 33 5.18 12.05 11.04
N TYR A 34 4.18 12.33 10.21
CA TYR A 34 3.99 11.66 8.93
C TYR A 34 4.92 12.26 7.88
N ILE A 35 5.97 11.52 7.53
CA ILE A 35 6.99 11.94 6.57
C ILE A 35 6.46 11.77 5.13
N GLY A 36 6.89 12.68 4.26
CA GLY A 36 6.52 12.66 2.83
C GLY A 36 5.06 13.03 2.55
N GLN A 37 4.64 12.83 1.32
CA GLN A 37 3.26 13.10 0.86
C GLN A 37 2.79 14.55 1.10
N ASP A 38 3.67 15.55 0.99
CA ASP A 38 3.44 16.91 1.49
C ASP A 38 2.17 17.55 0.92
N LYS A 39 1.91 17.41 -0.37
CA LYS A 39 0.67 17.91 -1.00
C LYS A 39 -0.59 17.27 -0.42
N VAL A 40 -0.53 15.96 -0.15
CA VAL A 40 -1.66 15.22 0.43
C VAL A 40 -1.89 15.68 1.87
N LYS A 41 -0.80 15.81 2.65
CA LYS A 41 -0.87 16.31 4.04
C LYS A 41 -1.48 17.71 4.12
N GLU A 42 -0.99 18.65 3.32
CA GLU A 42 -1.50 20.02 3.29
C GLU A 42 -3.01 20.08 3.00
N ASN A 43 -3.47 19.35 1.97
CA ASN A 43 -4.88 19.31 1.62
C ASN A 43 -5.74 18.68 2.72
N ILE A 44 -5.27 17.58 3.32
CA ILE A 44 -5.97 16.90 4.42
C ILE A 44 -6.00 17.79 5.66
N GLU A 45 -4.90 18.47 6.01
CA GLU A 45 -4.81 19.39 7.15
C GLU A 45 -5.82 20.54 7.02
N ILE A 46 -5.92 21.17 5.84
CA ILE A 46 -6.93 22.19 5.56
C ILE A 46 -8.34 21.64 5.76
N SER A 47 -8.62 20.45 5.23
CA SER A 47 -9.94 19.84 5.32
C SER A 47 -10.32 19.47 6.76
N ILE A 48 -9.37 18.95 7.54
CA ILE A 48 -9.54 18.63 8.97
C ILE A 48 -9.82 19.91 9.76
N HIS A 49 -9.04 20.96 9.56
CA HIS A 49 -9.24 22.23 10.26
C HIS A 49 -10.61 22.86 9.93
N ALA A 50 -11.02 22.80 8.67
CA ALA A 50 -12.32 23.31 8.25
C ALA A 50 -13.49 22.53 8.89
N ALA A 51 -13.45 21.20 8.83
CA ALA A 51 -14.46 20.32 9.45
C ALA A 51 -14.53 20.51 10.98
N SER A 52 -13.36 20.58 11.64
CA SER A 52 -13.27 20.80 13.09
C SER A 52 -13.85 22.15 13.53
N ARG A 53 -13.61 23.23 12.77
CA ARG A 53 -14.20 24.56 13.05
C ARG A 53 -15.72 24.54 12.94
N ARG A 54 -16.27 23.80 11.97
CA ARG A 54 -17.72 23.64 11.77
C ARG A 54 -18.35 22.60 12.69
N LYS A 55 -17.53 21.81 13.42
CA LYS A 55 -17.94 20.67 14.26
C LYS A 55 -18.71 19.61 13.46
N GLU A 56 -18.29 19.38 12.23
CA GLU A 56 -18.86 18.44 11.26
C GLU A 56 -17.96 17.23 11.07
N ALA A 57 -18.51 16.15 10.49
CA ALA A 57 -17.70 15.07 9.97
C ALA A 57 -16.85 15.58 8.79
N LEU A 58 -15.67 15.01 8.60
CA LEU A 58 -14.87 15.23 7.40
C LEU A 58 -15.61 14.64 6.18
N ASP A 59 -15.45 15.24 5.01
CA ASP A 59 -15.92 14.64 3.76
C ASP A 59 -15.31 13.23 3.59
N HIS A 60 -16.02 12.36 2.86
CA HIS A 60 -15.53 11.01 2.59
C HIS A 60 -14.23 11.06 1.79
N VAL A 61 -13.23 10.25 2.19
CA VAL A 61 -11.87 10.26 1.65
C VAL A 61 -11.57 8.96 0.91
N LEU A 62 -11.03 9.06 -0.29
CA LEU A 62 -10.47 7.93 -1.02
C LEU A 62 -8.95 8.06 -1.11
N LEU A 63 -8.24 7.08 -0.54
CA LEU A 63 -6.79 6.97 -0.61
C LEU A 63 -6.41 5.83 -1.56
N TYR A 64 -5.63 6.12 -2.60
CA TYR A 64 -5.23 5.07 -3.53
C TYR A 64 -3.74 5.15 -3.87
N GLY A 65 -3.20 4.05 -4.35
CA GLY A 65 -1.78 3.90 -4.71
C GLY A 65 -1.22 2.53 -4.33
N PRO A 66 0.02 2.24 -4.72
CA PRO A 66 0.68 0.97 -4.44
C PRO A 66 0.59 0.53 -2.97
N PRO A 67 0.73 -0.77 -2.67
CA PRO A 67 0.71 -1.25 -1.30
C PRO A 67 1.94 -0.74 -0.51
N GLY A 68 1.83 -0.66 0.82
CA GLY A 68 2.95 -0.28 1.69
C GLY A 68 3.25 1.21 1.81
N LEU A 69 2.48 2.09 1.14
CA LEU A 69 2.68 3.56 1.14
C LEU A 69 2.05 4.30 2.33
N GLY A 70 1.37 3.59 3.25
CA GLY A 70 0.82 4.20 4.47
C GLY A 70 -0.64 4.66 4.37
N LYS A 71 -1.48 4.15 3.45
CA LYS A 71 -2.92 4.47 3.35
C LYS A 71 -3.66 4.28 4.67
N THR A 72 -3.51 3.11 5.29
CA THR A 72 -4.10 2.79 6.60
C THR A 72 -3.55 3.67 7.73
N THR A 73 -2.25 3.98 7.67
CA THR A 73 -1.59 4.88 8.64
C THR A 73 -2.17 6.28 8.53
N LEU A 74 -2.33 6.81 7.32
CA LEU A 74 -2.90 8.14 7.09
C LEU A 74 -4.35 8.22 7.58
N ALA A 75 -5.15 7.16 7.38
CA ALA A 75 -6.51 7.10 7.92
C ALA A 75 -6.54 7.17 9.46
N THR A 76 -5.61 6.49 10.13
CA THR A 76 -5.47 6.56 11.59
C THR A 76 -5.02 7.94 12.04
N VAL A 77 -4.08 8.55 11.33
CA VAL A 77 -3.62 9.93 11.62
C VAL A 77 -4.77 10.93 11.47
N ILE A 78 -5.59 10.81 10.42
CA ILE A 78 -6.79 11.67 10.24
C ILE A 78 -7.74 11.52 11.44
N ALA A 79 -7.99 10.29 11.90
CA ALA A 79 -8.86 10.06 13.06
C ALA A 79 -8.30 10.72 14.34
N ASN A 80 -7.00 10.60 14.56
CA ASN A 80 -6.33 11.22 15.71
C ASN A 80 -6.39 12.76 15.64
N GLU A 81 -6.13 13.36 14.48
CA GLU A 81 -6.22 14.81 14.29
C GLU A 81 -7.65 15.34 14.45
N MET A 82 -8.65 14.57 14.04
CA MET A 82 -10.07 14.87 14.25
C MET A 82 -10.54 14.59 15.67
N ASN A 83 -9.73 13.88 16.49
CA ASN A 83 -10.07 13.40 17.82
C ASN A 83 -11.38 12.57 17.85
N VAL A 84 -11.50 11.61 16.91
CA VAL A 84 -12.64 10.71 16.76
C VAL A 84 -12.18 9.25 16.71
N ASN A 85 -13.11 8.31 16.93
CA ASN A 85 -12.79 6.90 16.82
C ASN A 85 -12.71 6.47 15.35
N ILE A 86 -11.85 5.49 15.08
CA ILE A 86 -11.76 4.82 13.79
C ILE A 86 -12.16 3.35 13.96
N ARG A 87 -13.06 2.88 13.10
CA ARG A 87 -13.34 1.44 12.93
C ARG A 87 -12.72 0.99 11.63
N THR A 88 -11.90 -0.04 11.71
CA THR A 88 -11.16 -0.57 10.55
C THR A 88 -11.74 -1.90 10.13
N THR A 89 -11.96 -2.04 8.83
CA THR A 89 -12.36 -3.28 8.16
C THR A 89 -11.73 -3.34 6.77
N SER A 90 -12.00 -4.39 6.01
CA SER A 90 -11.58 -4.50 4.61
C SER A 90 -12.72 -4.99 3.72
N GLY A 91 -12.65 -4.68 2.41
CA GLY A 91 -13.67 -5.10 1.45
C GLY A 91 -13.98 -6.59 1.50
N PRO A 92 -12.96 -7.49 1.47
CA PRO A 92 -13.18 -8.94 1.54
C PRO A 92 -13.86 -9.45 2.81
N VAL A 93 -13.75 -8.75 3.93
CA VAL A 93 -14.34 -9.15 5.22
C VAL A 93 -15.83 -8.83 5.29
N ILE A 94 -16.30 -7.86 4.49
CA ILE A 94 -17.72 -7.49 4.44
C ILE A 94 -18.41 -8.40 3.41
N GLU A 95 -18.91 -9.54 3.88
CA GLU A 95 -19.53 -10.53 2.99
C GLU A 95 -21.02 -10.28 2.78
N LYS A 96 -21.71 -9.78 3.81
CA LYS A 96 -23.16 -9.64 3.84
C LYS A 96 -23.61 -8.20 4.10
N ARG A 97 -24.79 -7.85 3.61
CA ARG A 97 -25.43 -6.55 3.88
C ARG A 97 -25.52 -6.24 5.38
N GLY A 98 -25.79 -7.28 6.20
CA GLY A 98 -25.88 -7.16 7.65
C GLY A 98 -24.54 -6.78 8.30
N ASP A 99 -23.42 -7.21 7.78
CA ASP A 99 -22.09 -6.89 8.32
C ASP A 99 -21.81 -5.40 8.22
N LEU A 100 -22.07 -4.82 7.04
CA LEU A 100 -21.94 -3.38 6.82
C LEU A 100 -22.94 -2.59 7.65
N ALA A 101 -24.21 -3.03 7.72
CA ALA A 101 -25.23 -2.39 8.54
C ALA A 101 -24.83 -2.36 10.03
N ALA A 102 -24.28 -3.46 10.55
CA ALA A 102 -23.80 -3.53 11.93
C ALA A 102 -22.60 -2.58 12.17
N LEU A 103 -21.69 -2.44 11.21
CA LEU A 103 -20.59 -1.49 11.30
C LEU A 103 -21.10 -0.05 11.36
N LEU A 104 -22.00 0.33 10.43
CA LEU A 104 -22.50 1.70 10.28
C LEU A 104 -23.38 2.14 11.46
N THR A 105 -24.27 1.26 11.95
CA THR A 105 -25.17 1.58 13.07
C THR A 105 -24.46 1.73 14.42
N ASN A 106 -23.27 1.17 14.55
CA ASN A 106 -22.44 1.28 15.76
C ASN A 106 -21.46 2.47 15.73
N LEU A 107 -21.44 3.28 14.67
CA LEU A 107 -20.64 4.51 14.60
C LEU A 107 -21.28 5.61 15.46
N LYS A 108 -20.45 6.34 16.18
CA LYS A 108 -20.84 7.56 16.87
C LYS A 108 -20.73 8.76 15.92
N LYS A 109 -21.24 9.89 16.34
CA LYS A 109 -21.16 11.13 15.58
C LYS A 109 -19.72 11.48 15.23
N ASN A 110 -19.47 11.70 13.94
CA ASN A 110 -18.18 12.05 13.33
C ASN A 110 -17.11 10.94 13.38
N ASP A 111 -17.44 9.72 13.85
CA ASP A 111 -16.51 8.59 13.78
C ASP A 111 -16.09 8.31 12.32
N ILE A 112 -14.96 7.64 12.18
CA ILE A 112 -14.44 7.20 10.89
C ILE A 112 -14.66 5.70 10.70
N LEU A 113 -15.21 5.32 9.55
CA LEU A 113 -15.17 3.95 9.05
C LEU A 113 -14.06 3.86 7.98
N PHE A 114 -13.04 3.06 8.25
CA PHE A 114 -11.99 2.78 7.29
C PHE A 114 -12.23 1.41 6.64
N ILE A 115 -12.28 1.38 5.31
CA ILE A 115 -12.41 0.15 4.52
C ILE A 115 -11.16 0.02 3.63
N ASP A 116 -10.30 -0.95 3.96
CA ASP A 116 -9.17 -1.29 3.11
C ASP A 116 -9.62 -2.14 1.93
N GLU A 117 -8.93 -2.05 0.80
CA GLU A 117 -9.26 -2.71 -0.47
C GLU A 117 -10.75 -2.55 -0.84
N VAL A 118 -11.23 -1.31 -0.78
CA VAL A 118 -12.64 -0.96 -1.01
C VAL A 118 -13.15 -1.40 -2.39
N HIS A 119 -12.27 -1.55 -3.38
CA HIS A 119 -12.58 -2.08 -4.71
C HIS A 119 -13.04 -3.55 -4.72
N ARG A 120 -12.81 -4.27 -3.61
CA ARG A 120 -13.22 -5.68 -3.44
C ARG A 120 -14.58 -5.83 -2.76
N LEU A 121 -15.28 -4.75 -2.52
CA LEU A 121 -16.66 -4.81 -2.05
C LEU A 121 -17.57 -5.44 -3.10
N HIS A 122 -18.45 -6.32 -2.65
CA HIS A 122 -19.47 -6.87 -3.54
C HIS A 122 -20.47 -5.77 -3.96
N PRO A 123 -20.95 -5.71 -5.22
CA PRO A 123 -21.87 -4.67 -5.68
C PRO A 123 -23.09 -4.47 -4.78
N ALA A 124 -23.68 -5.56 -4.24
CA ALA A 124 -24.80 -5.48 -3.31
C ALA A 124 -24.47 -4.80 -1.97
N ILE A 125 -23.19 -4.72 -1.59
CA ILE A 125 -22.70 -4.00 -0.41
C ILE A 125 -22.49 -2.53 -0.76
N GLU A 126 -21.93 -2.24 -1.95
CA GLU A 126 -21.78 -0.86 -2.43
C GLU A 126 -23.12 -0.12 -2.49
N GLU A 127 -24.20 -0.78 -2.94
CA GLU A 127 -25.55 -0.21 -2.98
C GLU A 127 -26.04 0.31 -1.64
N ILE A 128 -25.61 -0.30 -0.51
CA ILE A 128 -25.95 0.17 0.83
C ILE A 128 -25.10 1.38 1.22
N LEU A 129 -23.86 1.44 0.74
CA LEU A 129 -22.97 2.57 1.03
C LEU A 129 -23.49 3.87 0.40
N TYR A 130 -24.15 3.81 -0.75
CA TYR A 130 -24.58 5.03 -1.45
C TYR A 130 -25.49 5.90 -0.58
N PRO A 131 -26.64 5.44 -0.10
CA PRO A 131 -27.50 6.27 0.78
C PRO A 131 -26.84 6.52 2.15
N ALA A 132 -25.98 5.62 2.63
CA ALA A 132 -25.26 5.83 3.88
C ALA A 132 -24.28 7.00 3.80
N MET A 133 -23.59 7.18 2.65
CA MET A 133 -22.64 8.27 2.43
C MET A 133 -23.33 9.61 2.12
N GLU A 134 -24.41 9.61 1.33
CA GLU A 134 -25.08 10.84 0.89
C GLU A 134 -26.07 11.37 1.94
N ASP A 135 -26.95 10.50 2.42
CA ASP A 135 -28.13 10.88 3.21
C ASP A 135 -28.07 10.38 4.65
N PHE A 136 -27.04 9.66 5.05
CA PHE A 136 -26.83 9.11 6.39
C PHE A 136 -28.01 8.23 6.85
N TYR A 137 -28.46 7.32 5.99
CA TYR A 137 -29.38 6.24 6.34
C TYR A 137 -29.06 4.95 5.61
N ILE A 138 -29.59 3.85 6.10
CA ILE A 138 -29.60 2.55 5.43
C ILE A 138 -31.01 1.99 5.38
N ASP A 139 -31.31 1.27 4.29
CA ASP A 139 -32.55 0.51 4.15
C ASP A 139 -32.36 -0.92 4.68
N ILE A 140 -33.11 -1.28 5.70
CA ILE A 140 -33.11 -2.62 6.28
C ILE A 140 -34.42 -3.32 5.91
N MET A 141 -34.30 -4.49 5.25
CA MET A 141 -35.43 -5.35 4.96
C MET A 141 -35.80 -6.17 6.21
N ILE A 142 -37.04 -6.06 6.66
CA ILE A 142 -37.60 -6.86 7.78
C ILE A 142 -38.64 -7.79 7.21
N GLY A 143 -38.54 -9.10 7.55
CA GLY A 143 -39.39 -10.16 7.05
C GLY A 143 -38.87 -10.81 5.77
N GLU A 144 -39.59 -11.82 5.34
CA GLU A 144 -39.26 -12.61 4.13
C GLU A 144 -40.46 -12.67 3.19
N GLY A 145 -40.21 -12.88 1.90
CA GLY A 145 -41.24 -13.04 0.86
C GLY A 145 -42.05 -11.75 0.57
N PRO A 146 -43.28 -11.88 0.05
CA PRO A 146 -44.08 -10.73 -0.38
C PRO A 146 -44.50 -9.77 0.72
N GLY A 147 -44.36 -10.17 2.00
CA GLY A 147 -44.66 -9.35 3.19
C GLY A 147 -43.46 -8.58 3.74
N ALA A 148 -42.29 -8.70 3.13
CA ALA A 148 -41.09 -7.98 3.57
C ALA A 148 -41.27 -6.46 3.44
N ARG A 149 -40.84 -5.72 4.46
CA ARG A 149 -40.91 -4.26 4.49
C ARG A 149 -39.52 -3.65 4.61
N SER A 150 -39.26 -2.60 3.84
CA SER A 150 -38.06 -1.77 4.02
C SER A 150 -38.28 -0.73 5.10
N ILE A 151 -37.36 -0.66 6.05
CA ILE A 151 -37.33 0.39 7.09
C ILE A 151 -36.07 1.20 6.91
N LYS A 152 -36.23 2.52 6.80
CA LYS A 152 -35.11 3.47 6.79
C LYS A 152 -34.58 3.65 8.20
N MET A 153 -33.31 3.25 8.40
CA MET A 153 -32.62 3.43 9.68
C MET A 153 -31.66 4.63 9.55
N PRO A 154 -31.84 5.71 10.32
CA PRO A 154 -30.94 6.84 10.30
C PRO A 154 -29.58 6.48 10.92
N LEU A 155 -28.51 7.01 10.37
CA LEU A 155 -27.14 6.88 10.83
C LEU A 155 -26.66 8.20 11.45
N GLN A 156 -25.71 8.11 12.37
CA GLN A 156 -24.93 9.28 12.77
C GLN A 156 -24.07 9.75 11.58
N ARG A 157 -23.84 11.07 11.47
CA ARG A 157 -22.87 11.58 10.49
C ARG A 157 -21.50 10.98 10.76
N PHE A 158 -20.88 10.43 9.75
CA PHE A 158 -19.58 9.75 9.81
C PHE A 158 -18.75 10.07 8.59
N THR A 159 -17.47 9.77 8.65
CA THR A 159 -16.57 9.82 7.49
C THR A 159 -16.23 8.41 7.05
N LEU A 160 -16.44 8.10 5.76
CA LEU A 160 -15.87 6.91 5.14
C LEU A 160 -14.49 7.25 4.60
N ILE A 161 -13.47 6.49 5.01
CA ILE A 161 -12.16 6.50 4.36
C ILE A 161 -11.99 5.17 3.63
N GLY A 162 -12.03 5.20 2.31
CA GLY A 162 -11.74 4.04 1.46
C GLY A 162 -10.27 4.01 1.08
N ALA A 163 -9.64 2.85 1.14
CA ALA A 163 -8.30 2.63 0.60
C ALA A 163 -8.31 1.57 -0.50
N THR A 164 -7.46 1.74 -1.52
CA THR A 164 -7.34 0.77 -2.61
C THR A 164 -5.96 0.80 -3.26
N THR A 165 -5.51 -0.34 -3.73
CA THR A 165 -4.37 -0.45 -4.64
C THR A 165 -4.78 -0.25 -6.09
N ARG A 166 -6.02 -0.56 -6.45
CA ARG A 166 -6.56 -0.59 -7.82
C ARG A 166 -7.71 0.41 -8.00
N ALA A 167 -7.40 1.71 -8.07
CA ALA A 167 -8.41 2.76 -8.22
C ALA A 167 -9.31 2.63 -9.45
N GLY A 168 -8.82 1.98 -10.52
CA GLY A 168 -9.59 1.72 -11.73
C GLY A 168 -10.70 0.67 -11.57
N LEU A 169 -10.68 -0.13 -10.49
CA LEU A 169 -11.72 -1.12 -10.20
C LEU A 169 -12.86 -0.57 -9.33
N ILE A 170 -12.72 0.65 -8.80
CA ILE A 170 -13.81 1.30 -8.06
C ILE A 170 -14.89 1.72 -9.05
N THR A 171 -16.14 1.39 -8.75
CA THR A 171 -17.28 1.80 -9.58
C THR A 171 -17.42 3.32 -9.64
N ALA A 172 -17.84 3.85 -10.77
CA ALA A 172 -18.03 5.30 -10.93
C ALA A 172 -19.01 5.90 -9.89
N PRO A 173 -20.15 5.23 -9.56
CA PRO A 173 -21.04 5.71 -8.51
C PRO A 173 -20.40 5.81 -7.12
N LEU A 174 -19.60 4.80 -6.72
CA LEU A 174 -18.90 4.85 -5.43
C LEU A 174 -17.85 5.94 -5.42
N ARG A 175 -17.06 6.05 -6.50
CA ARG A 175 -16.01 7.05 -6.61
C ARG A 175 -16.52 8.48 -6.54
N ALA A 176 -17.69 8.76 -7.15
CA ALA A 176 -18.31 10.09 -7.15
C ALA A 176 -18.76 10.57 -5.76
N ARG A 177 -18.88 9.66 -4.79
CA ARG A 177 -19.29 9.96 -3.41
C ARG A 177 -18.13 10.34 -2.48
N PHE A 178 -16.90 10.18 -2.96
CA PHE A 178 -15.73 10.66 -2.22
C PHE A 178 -15.46 12.13 -2.57
N GLY A 179 -15.60 13.01 -1.58
CA GLY A 179 -15.31 14.45 -1.73
C GLY A 179 -13.81 14.76 -1.76
N ILE A 180 -13.00 13.88 -1.15
CA ILE A 180 -11.54 14.03 -1.07
C ILE A 180 -10.90 12.79 -1.69
N ILE A 181 -10.09 12.97 -2.73
CA ILE A 181 -9.43 11.84 -3.43
C ILE A 181 -7.94 12.14 -3.52
N HIS A 182 -7.11 11.28 -2.92
CA HIS A 182 -5.67 11.41 -2.94
C HIS A 182 -4.96 10.14 -3.40
N ARG A 183 -4.00 10.34 -4.30
CA ARG A 183 -3.03 9.31 -4.66
C ARG A 183 -1.81 9.44 -3.76
N LEU A 184 -1.38 8.31 -3.16
CA LEU A 184 -0.11 8.23 -2.46
C LEU A 184 0.96 7.80 -3.46
N GLU A 185 2.07 8.52 -3.44
CA GLU A 185 3.22 8.29 -4.31
C GLU A 185 4.32 7.51 -3.57
N PHE A 186 5.23 6.91 -4.33
CA PHE A 186 6.44 6.34 -3.76
C PHE A 186 7.28 7.41 -3.07
N TYR A 187 7.88 7.01 -1.95
CA TYR A 187 8.77 7.87 -1.17
C TYR A 187 10.15 7.96 -1.84
N THR A 188 10.77 9.11 -1.71
CA THR A 188 12.16 9.30 -2.09
C THR A 188 13.10 8.58 -1.12
N PRO A 189 14.34 8.23 -1.55
CA PRO A 189 15.34 7.67 -0.63
C PRO A 189 15.61 8.57 0.59
N ASP A 190 15.57 9.89 0.44
CA ASP A 190 15.78 10.83 1.54
C ASP A 190 14.65 10.75 2.57
N GLU A 191 13.40 10.76 2.12
CA GLU A 191 12.23 10.58 3.01
C GLU A 191 12.29 9.23 3.73
N LEU A 192 12.65 8.16 3.02
CA LEU A 192 12.80 6.83 3.63
C LEU A 192 13.96 6.76 4.63
N SER A 193 15.06 7.48 4.39
CA SER A 193 16.16 7.59 5.35
C SER A 193 15.69 8.24 6.66
N VAL A 194 14.85 9.29 6.57
CA VAL A 194 14.23 9.89 7.76
C VAL A 194 13.33 8.89 8.48
N ILE A 195 12.49 8.15 7.75
CA ILE A 195 11.61 7.11 8.33
C ILE A 195 12.43 6.02 9.01
N VAL A 196 13.50 5.54 8.39
CA VAL A 196 14.40 4.52 8.97
C VAL A 196 14.99 5.01 10.29
N ARG A 197 15.49 6.25 10.35
CA ARG A 197 16.05 6.83 11.57
C ARG A 197 15.01 6.98 12.68
N GLN A 198 13.81 7.48 12.35
CA GLN A 198 12.71 7.57 13.31
C GLN A 198 12.34 6.19 13.86
N SER A 199 12.20 5.21 12.98
CA SER A 199 11.89 3.84 13.38
C SER A 199 13.00 3.21 14.22
N ALA A 200 14.27 3.43 13.87
CA ALA A 200 15.42 2.97 14.67
C ALA A 200 15.42 3.59 16.07
N SER A 201 15.14 4.89 16.18
CA SER A 201 15.00 5.58 17.47
C SER A 201 13.89 4.98 18.34
N LEU A 202 12.72 4.72 17.75
CA LEU A 202 11.59 4.08 18.46
C LEU A 202 11.92 2.66 18.93
N LEU A 203 12.80 1.97 18.22
CA LEU A 203 13.25 0.61 18.54
C LEU A 203 14.46 0.57 19.48
N GLY A 204 15.03 1.73 19.83
CA GLY A 204 16.24 1.80 20.63
C GLY A 204 17.50 1.29 19.94
N VAL A 205 17.56 1.38 18.60
CA VAL A 205 18.66 0.90 17.76
C VAL A 205 19.54 2.07 17.34
N GLU A 206 20.83 1.98 17.59
CA GLU A 206 21.80 2.96 17.07
C GLU A 206 22.02 2.77 15.57
N ILE A 207 21.79 3.83 14.80
CA ILE A 207 22.03 3.85 13.36
C ILE A 207 22.67 5.18 12.96
N ASP A 208 23.68 5.12 12.09
CA ASP A 208 24.24 6.35 11.50
C ASP A 208 23.52 6.74 10.20
N ASP A 209 23.75 7.98 9.74
CA ASP A 209 23.11 8.50 8.51
C ASP A 209 23.44 7.66 7.27
N SER A 210 24.66 7.10 7.22
CA SER A 210 25.10 6.30 6.09
C SER A 210 24.45 4.91 6.07
N GLY A 211 24.22 4.29 7.23
CA GLY A 211 23.49 3.04 7.39
C GLY A 211 22.00 3.22 7.05
N ALA A 212 21.40 4.33 7.53
CA ALA A 212 20.01 4.65 7.22
C ALA A 212 19.80 4.88 5.70
N SER A 213 20.70 5.61 5.05
CA SER A 213 20.65 5.86 3.60
C SER A 213 20.84 4.57 2.79
N GLU A 214 21.72 3.64 3.25
CA GLU A 214 21.94 2.36 2.58
C GLU A 214 20.69 1.45 2.64
N ILE A 215 19.98 1.44 3.78
CA ILE A 215 18.70 0.75 3.89
C ILE A 215 17.65 1.43 3.00
N ALA A 216 17.51 2.75 3.11
CA ALA A 216 16.53 3.54 2.38
C ALA A 216 16.61 3.36 0.86
N ALA A 217 17.83 3.30 0.32
CA ALA A 217 18.07 3.11 -1.12
C ALA A 217 17.49 1.79 -1.67
N ARG A 218 17.26 0.78 -0.81
CA ARG A 218 16.75 -0.54 -1.21
C ARG A 218 15.31 -0.82 -0.77
N CYS A 219 14.61 0.20 -0.25
CA CYS A 219 13.24 0.07 0.28
C CYS A 219 12.13 0.16 -0.77
N ARG A 220 12.46 0.17 -2.06
CA ARG A 220 11.46 0.25 -3.16
C ARG A 220 10.46 1.39 -3.00
N GLY A 221 10.87 2.52 -2.47
CA GLY A 221 9.99 3.67 -2.26
C GLY A 221 8.87 3.45 -1.23
N THR A 222 8.94 2.41 -0.36
CA THR A 222 7.85 2.08 0.56
C THR A 222 8.28 2.02 2.03
N PRO A 223 7.59 2.75 2.93
CA PRO A 223 7.87 2.72 4.37
C PRO A 223 7.77 1.33 5.01
N ARG A 224 6.86 0.48 4.53
CA ARG A 224 6.70 -0.88 5.04
C ARG A 224 7.96 -1.71 4.81
N ILE A 225 8.53 -1.66 3.61
CA ILE A 225 9.78 -2.36 3.30
C ILE A 225 10.93 -1.77 4.10
N ALA A 226 10.97 -0.43 4.27
CA ALA A 226 11.98 0.23 5.09
C ALA A 226 12.01 -0.31 6.53
N ASN A 227 10.86 -0.40 7.17
CA ASN A 227 10.74 -0.94 8.52
C ASN A 227 11.09 -2.43 8.59
N ARG A 228 10.72 -3.20 7.58
CA ARG A 228 11.05 -4.63 7.50
C ARG A 228 12.55 -4.85 7.34
N LEU A 229 13.20 -4.13 6.43
CA LEU A 229 14.64 -4.21 6.25
C LEU A 229 15.39 -3.72 7.49
N LEU A 230 14.98 -2.61 8.10
CA LEU A 230 15.57 -2.12 9.35
C LEU A 230 15.56 -3.19 10.43
N ARG A 231 14.45 -3.90 10.61
CA ARG A 231 14.35 -4.99 11.60
C ARG A 231 15.37 -6.09 11.32
N ARG A 232 15.52 -6.51 10.09
CA ARG A 232 16.48 -7.57 9.71
C ARG A 232 17.92 -7.13 9.82
N VAL A 233 18.21 -5.89 9.43
CA VAL A 233 19.54 -5.30 9.60
C VAL A 233 19.89 -5.15 11.09
N ARG A 234 18.93 -4.80 11.95
CA ARG A 234 19.10 -4.80 13.39
C ARG A 234 19.47 -6.20 13.92
N ASP A 235 18.68 -7.23 13.56
CA ASP A 235 18.94 -8.60 13.99
C ASP A 235 20.38 -9.05 13.58
N TYR A 236 20.82 -8.63 12.38
CA TYR A 236 22.19 -8.87 11.91
C TYR A 236 23.22 -8.09 12.74
N ALA A 237 22.99 -6.80 13.01
CA ALA A 237 23.90 -5.96 13.77
C ALA A 237 24.11 -6.49 15.21
N GLU A 238 23.03 -6.94 15.86
CA GLU A 238 23.08 -7.53 17.21
C GLU A 238 23.90 -8.84 17.27
N VAL A 239 23.86 -9.65 16.21
CA VAL A 239 24.51 -10.99 16.21
C VAL A 239 25.91 -10.97 15.59
N LYS A 240 26.13 -10.13 14.59
CA LYS A 240 27.37 -10.13 13.78
C LYS A 240 28.23 -8.88 13.94
N SER A 241 27.77 -7.90 14.73
CA SER A 241 28.48 -6.64 14.99
C SER A 241 28.35 -6.24 16.46
N ASP A 242 28.55 -4.97 16.76
CA ASP A 242 28.42 -4.33 18.07
C ASP A 242 27.01 -3.82 18.40
N GLY A 243 26.01 -4.16 17.58
CA GLY A 243 24.62 -3.68 17.71
C GLY A 243 24.34 -2.36 17.01
N ARG A 244 25.35 -1.65 16.49
CA ARG A 244 25.21 -0.40 15.76
C ARG A 244 25.09 -0.64 14.25
N ILE A 245 24.14 0.03 13.62
CA ILE A 245 23.93 -0.04 12.18
C ILE A 245 24.73 1.06 11.49
N THR A 246 25.88 0.67 10.94
CA THR A 246 26.68 1.50 10.05
C THR A 246 26.47 1.06 8.59
N ARG A 247 26.97 1.85 7.63
CA ARG A 247 26.88 1.46 6.21
C ARG A 247 27.46 0.07 5.92
N PRO A 248 28.68 -0.31 6.39
CA PRO A 248 29.18 -1.65 6.16
C PRO A 248 28.31 -2.76 6.74
N VAL A 249 27.74 -2.55 7.94
CA VAL A 249 26.82 -3.50 8.58
C VAL A 249 25.53 -3.63 7.77
N ALA A 250 24.94 -2.52 7.35
CA ALA A 250 23.75 -2.52 6.51
C ALA A 250 23.99 -3.23 5.16
N MET A 251 25.11 -2.94 4.48
CA MET A 251 25.48 -3.62 3.24
C MET A 251 25.65 -5.13 3.42
N ALA A 252 26.35 -5.57 4.46
CA ALA A 252 26.56 -6.98 4.72
C ALA A 252 25.25 -7.72 5.05
N ALA A 253 24.38 -7.10 5.84
CA ALA A 253 23.07 -7.65 6.17
C ALA A 253 22.18 -7.76 4.92
N LEU A 254 22.11 -6.71 4.08
CA LEU A 254 21.31 -6.69 2.88
C LEU A 254 21.82 -7.69 1.83
N ALA A 255 23.14 -7.84 1.70
CA ALA A 255 23.76 -8.86 0.85
C ALA A 255 23.41 -10.30 1.32
N MET A 256 23.40 -10.56 2.63
CA MET A 256 22.98 -11.86 3.19
C MET A 256 21.50 -12.16 2.92
N MET A 257 20.68 -11.14 2.69
CA MET A 257 19.26 -11.27 2.34
C MET A 257 18.99 -11.28 0.83
N ASP A 258 20.04 -11.37 0.01
CA ASP A 258 19.98 -11.34 -1.45
C ASP A 258 19.28 -10.07 -2.03
N VAL A 259 19.33 -8.95 -1.30
CA VAL A 259 18.84 -7.65 -1.76
C VAL A 259 19.96 -6.90 -2.45
N ASP A 260 19.81 -6.67 -3.76
CA ASP A 260 20.83 -5.98 -4.55
C ASP A 260 20.84 -4.46 -4.35
N ILE A 261 21.75 -3.76 -5.06
CA ILE A 261 21.90 -2.30 -4.97
C ILE A 261 20.68 -1.51 -5.46
N SER A 262 19.85 -2.12 -6.29
CA SER A 262 18.60 -1.54 -6.81
C SER A 262 17.38 -1.94 -5.98
N GLY A 263 17.55 -2.69 -4.88
CA GLY A 263 16.47 -3.22 -4.08
C GLY A 263 15.72 -4.38 -4.75
N PHE A 264 16.37 -5.11 -5.66
CA PHE A 264 15.76 -6.30 -6.27
C PHE A 264 16.04 -7.53 -5.42
N ASP A 265 14.99 -8.32 -5.22
CA ASP A 265 15.08 -9.66 -4.65
C ASP A 265 15.21 -10.74 -5.73
N GLU A 266 15.16 -12.00 -5.32
CA GLU A 266 15.25 -13.14 -6.22
C GLU A 266 14.13 -13.14 -7.28
N ILE A 267 12.91 -12.77 -6.91
CA ILE A 267 11.76 -12.81 -7.83
C ILE A 267 11.81 -11.67 -8.83
N ASP A 268 12.22 -10.45 -8.42
CA ASP A 268 12.43 -9.36 -9.38
C ASP A 268 13.48 -9.72 -10.41
N ARG A 269 14.61 -10.27 -9.95
CA ARG A 269 15.68 -10.73 -10.85
C ARG A 269 15.18 -11.82 -11.78
N LYS A 270 14.44 -12.80 -11.27
CA LYS A 270 13.86 -13.89 -12.06
C LYS A 270 12.85 -13.36 -13.08
N LEU A 271 12.01 -12.40 -12.70
CA LEU A 271 11.06 -11.73 -13.60
C LEU A 271 11.79 -10.99 -14.72
N MET A 272 12.74 -10.13 -14.37
CA MET A 272 13.49 -9.34 -15.34
C MET A 272 14.34 -10.20 -16.25
N LEU A 273 15.06 -11.19 -15.74
CA LEU A 273 15.86 -12.13 -16.55
C LEU A 273 14.97 -12.95 -17.49
N THR A 274 13.79 -13.36 -17.03
CA THR A 274 12.82 -14.05 -17.87
C THR A 274 12.41 -13.17 -19.07
N ILE A 275 12.13 -11.89 -18.84
CA ILE A 275 11.80 -10.97 -19.94
C ILE A 275 12.98 -10.77 -20.87
N LEU A 276 14.17 -10.53 -20.31
CA LEU A 276 15.38 -10.20 -21.07
C LEU A 276 15.88 -11.38 -21.91
N GLU A 277 16.00 -12.57 -21.32
CA GLU A 277 16.63 -13.72 -21.93
C GLU A 277 15.61 -14.62 -22.68
N LYS A 278 14.49 -14.96 -22.02
CA LYS A 278 13.53 -15.91 -22.59
C LYS A 278 12.62 -15.26 -23.63
N TYR A 279 12.29 -13.97 -23.45
CA TYR A 279 11.39 -13.23 -24.35
C TYR A 279 12.11 -12.11 -25.11
N ASN A 280 13.44 -12.12 -25.18
CA ASN A 280 14.25 -11.14 -25.92
C ASN A 280 13.88 -9.67 -25.60
N GLY A 281 13.58 -9.38 -24.34
CA GLY A 281 13.20 -8.06 -23.87
C GLY A 281 11.72 -7.71 -24.04
N GLY A 282 10.91 -8.61 -24.53
CA GLY A 282 9.47 -8.43 -24.72
C GLY A 282 9.07 -7.94 -26.12
N PRO A 283 7.78 -7.62 -26.36
CA PRO A 283 6.70 -7.59 -25.38
C PRO A 283 6.19 -8.98 -24.96
N VAL A 284 5.86 -9.16 -23.68
CA VAL A 284 5.37 -10.41 -23.11
C VAL A 284 4.13 -10.18 -22.22
N GLY A 285 3.12 -11.04 -22.35
CA GLY A 285 1.90 -10.99 -21.53
C GLY A 285 2.13 -11.44 -20.09
N VAL A 286 1.33 -10.95 -19.13
CA VAL A 286 1.44 -11.33 -17.71
C VAL A 286 1.26 -12.83 -17.50
N GLY A 287 0.30 -13.48 -18.18
CA GLY A 287 0.07 -14.91 -18.06
C GLY A 287 1.27 -15.77 -18.50
N ALA A 288 2.00 -15.34 -19.53
CA ALA A 288 3.24 -16.01 -19.95
C ALA A 288 4.37 -15.85 -18.92
N LEU A 289 4.45 -14.67 -18.27
CA LEU A 289 5.40 -14.41 -17.18
C LEU A 289 5.03 -15.24 -15.95
N SER A 290 3.78 -15.20 -15.52
CA SER A 290 3.22 -15.99 -14.41
C SER A 290 3.61 -17.47 -14.53
N ALA A 291 3.31 -18.06 -15.67
CA ALA A 291 3.68 -19.47 -15.96
C ALA A 291 5.21 -19.69 -15.96
N ALA A 292 6.00 -18.73 -16.45
CA ALA A 292 7.46 -18.88 -16.56
C ALA A 292 8.19 -18.77 -15.23
N ILE A 293 7.70 -17.94 -14.29
CA ILE A 293 8.35 -17.72 -12.98
C ILE A 293 7.64 -18.43 -11.83
N SER A 294 6.48 -19.05 -12.09
CA SER A 294 5.61 -19.69 -11.10
C SER A 294 5.10 -18.74 -10.02
N GLU A 295 4.64 -17.56 -10.44
CA GLU A 295 4.01 -16.54 -9.61
C GLU A 295 2.61 -16.21 -10.15
N ASP A 296 1.70 -15.79 -9.27
CA ASP A 296 0.36 -15.37 -9.68
C ASP A 296 0.40 -14.05 -10.46
N GLU A 297 -0.51 -13.91 -11.44
CA GLU A 297 -0.62 -12.69 -12.26
C GLU A 297 -0.86 -11.46 -11.40
N ASP A 298 -1.76 -11.54 -10.41
CA ASP A 298 -2.05 -10.47 -9.47
C ASP A 298 -0.80 -10.06 -8.66
N SER A 299 0.03 -11.04 -8.25
CA SER A 299 1.29 -10.78 -7.55
C SER A 299 2.28 -10.02 -8.44
N ILE A 300 2.38 -10.40 -9.71
CA ILE A 300 3.22 -9.69 -10.66
C ILE A 300 2.75 -8.25 -10.84
N GLU A 301 1.44 -8.04 -11.08
CA GLU A 301 0.87 -6.72 -11.35
C GLU A 301 0.83 -5.78 -10.13
N ASP A 302 0.61 -6.30 -8.94
CA ASP A 302 0.41 -5.49 -7.74
C ASP A 302 1.68 -5.31 -6.90
N ILE A 303 2.61 -6.27 -6.94
CA ILE A 303 3.78 -6.30 -6.06
C ILE A 303 5.07 -5.93 -6.80
N TYR A 304 5.34 -6.56 -7.94
CA TYR A 304 6.65 -6.45 -8.62
C TYR A 304 6.66 -5.35 -9.67
N GLU A 305 5.71 -5.33 -10.60
CA GLU A 305 5.66 -4.37 -11.71
C GLU A 305 5.66 -2.91 -11.27
N PRO A 306 4.89 -2.47 -10.24
CA PRO A 306 4.81 -1.05 -9.90
C PRO A 306 6.16 -0.43 -9.58
N TYR A 307 7.00 -1.16 -8.86
CA TYR A 307 8.34 -0.69 -8.56
C TYR A 307 9.26 -0.73 -9.78
N LEU A 308 9.27 -1.82 -10.54
CA LEU A 308 10.09 -1.96 -11.74
C LEU A 308 9.79 -0.89 -12.79
N ILE A 309 8.50 -0.53 -12.93
CA ILE A 309 8.06 0.57 -13.80
C ILE A 309 8.53 1.92 -13.23
N GLN A 310 8.34 2.15 -11.93
CA GLN A 310 8.72 3.39 -11.26
C GLN A 310 10.22 3.68 -11.40
N VAL A 311 11.06 2.67 -11.25
CA VAL A 311 12.51 2.83 -11.39
C VAL A 311 13.00 2.75 -12.84
N GLY A 312 12.08 2.55 -13.78
CA GLY A 312 12.34 2.58 -15.21
C GLY A 312 13.09 1.35 -15.74
N PHE A 313 12.85 0.17 -15.18
CA PHE A 313 13.38 -1.11 -15.68
C PHE A 313 12.39 -1.82 -16.59
N LEU A 314 11.10 -1.55 -16.43
CA LEU A 314 10.02 -2.19 -17.15
C LEU A 314 9.06 -1.14 -17.70
N ASP A 315 8.61 -1.34 -18.94
CA ASP A 315 7.52 -0.58 -19.54
C ASP A 315 6.30 -1.48 -19.78
N ARG A 316 5.11 -0.95 -19.53
CA ARG A 316 3.84 -1.61 -19.83
C ARG A 316 3.25 -1.05 -21.12
N THR A 317 3.12 -1.87 -22.14
CA THR A 317 2.55 -1.51 -23.44
C THR A 317 1.23 -2.28 -23.68
N PRO A 318 0.38 -1.88 -24.66
CA PRO A 318 -0.80 -2.66 -25.03
C PRO A 318 -0.51 -4.10 -25.46
N ARG A 319 0.74 -4.39 -25.90
CA ARG A 319 1.16 -5.73 -26.31
C ARG A 319 1.75 -6.56 -25.18
N GLY A 320 2.02 -5.96 -24.02
CA GLY A 320 2.64 -6.61 -22.88
C GLY A 320 3.80 -5.81 -22.28
N ARG A 321 4.59 -6.49 -21.45
CA ARG A 321 5.74 -5.95 -20.72
C ARG A 321 6.98 -5.94 -21.56
N VAL A 322 7.73 -4.84 -21.51
CA VAL A 322 8.97 -4.64 -22.27
C VAL A 322 10.06 -4.16 -21.33
N ALA A 323 11.22 -4.81 -21.40
CA ALA A 323 12.40 -4.37 -20.66
C ALA A 323 12.99 -3.11 -21.28
N THR A 324 13.36 -2.14 -20.44
CA THR A 324 13.98 -0.89 -20.88
C THR A 324 15.49 -1.04 -21.10
N ARG A 325 16.11 -0.04 -21.70
CA ARG A 325 17.57 0.03 -21.83
C ARG A 325 18.28 -0.09 -20.48
N LYS A 326 17.74 0.55 -19.44
CA LYS A 326 18.27 0.49 -18.06
C LYS A 326 18.33 -0.94 -17.53
N ALA A 327 17.33 -1.79 -17.85
CA ALA A 327 17.34 -3.19 -17.48
C ALA A 327 18.50 -3.95 -18.14
N TYR A 328 18.73 -3.76 -19.43
CA TYR A 328 19.84 -4.39 -20.13
C TYR A 328 21.21 -3.98 -19.54
N GLU A 329 21.37 -2.70 -19.22
CA GLU A 329 22.60 -2.18 -18.60
C GLU A 329 22.85 -2.78 -17.21
N HIS A 330 21.80 -2.86 -16.38
CA HIS A 330 21.88 -3.41 -15.02
C HIS A 330 22.25 -4.90 -15.02
N PHE A 331 21.57 -5.68 -15.85
CA PHE A 331 21.81 -7.13 -15.96
C PHE A 331 23.00 -7.48 -16.85
N LYS A 332 23.67 -6.48 -17.45
CA LYS A 332 24.82 -6.63 -18.36
C LYS A 332 24.51 -7.55 -19.55
N ILE A 333 23.30 -7.49 -20.06
CA ILE A 333 22.82 -8.23 -21.22
C ILE A 333 22.81 -7.30 -22.43
N LEU A 334 23.27 -7.78 -23.59
CA LEU A 334 23.23 -6.97 -24.83
C LEU A 334 21.80 -6.94 -25.38
N PRO A 335 21.24 -5.75 -25.69
CA PRO A 335 19.93 -5.67 -26.30
C PRO A 335 19.94 -6.32 -27.69
N PRO A 336 18.87 -7.03 -28.08
CA PRO A 336 18.75 -7.61 -29.41
C PRO A 336 18.79 -6.53 -30.49
N SER A 337 19.37 -6.86 -31.64
CA SER A 337 19.63 -5.93 -32.76
C SER A 337 18.38 -5.21 -33.26
N ASN A 338 17.21 -5.79 -33.12
CA ASN A 338 15.90 -5.22 -33.54
C ASN A 338 15.34 -4.19 -32.56
N GLN A 339 15.84 -4.10 -31.33
CA GLN A 339 15.40 -3.13 -30.33
C GLN A 339 16.21 -1.84 -30.31
N LYS A 340 17.33 -1.77 -31.06
CA LYS A 340 18.17 -0.56 -31.18
C LYS A 340 17.43 0.69 -31.69
N ASN A 341 16.26 0.53 -32.30
CA ASN A 341 15.44 1.60 -32.86
C ASN A 341 14.25 2.01 -31.96
N LEU A 342 14.11 1.46 -30.75
CA LEU A 342 13.02 1.78 -29.81
C LEU A 342 13.47 2.71 -28.68
N PHE A 343 14.78 3.05 -28.65
CA PHE A 343 15.38 3.91 -27.62
C PHE A 343 16.12 5.09 -28.25
#